data_c6347a72c222d8b7de89f3cc49d99000
#
_entry.id   c6347a72c222d8b7de89f3cc49d99000
#
_cell.length_a   1.000
_cell.length_b   1.000
_cell.length_c   1.000
_cell.angle_alpha   90.00
_cell.angle_beta   90.00
_cell.angle_gamma   90.00
#
_symmetry.space_group_name_H-M   'P 1'
#
loop_
_entity.id
_entity.type
_entity.pdbx_description
1 polymer ?
#
loop_
_entity_poly.entity_id
_entity_poly.type
_entity_poly.pdbx_seq_one_letter_code
_entity_poly.pdbx_strand_id
1 'polypeptide(L)'
;MLHFTRWKQIAIVSSVVLGIVLVIPSFFAKETVAGWPWFVPRAQINLGLDLRGGAHLLLSMETAEVRKDWLDTLREDARKRLRDAKIVVAGVGIVNNALQVRVANPEDADAALKELKGLAQPTGNIIRGFSGTDLEVRKGEGGVIIIAPTEAGLQHRITEAISAAIETVRRRVDFTGTTEAQIVRQGSDRILVQVPGLLETAPLKELIGKTARLTFHEVHPSISAEEAKKTRPPAGYRIYPGADREEGDQLLRETPVVRGDELKSAQAAFDSQTHEPIIAFTFNGSGARKFGEFTKTHVGRPFAIVLDDKVISAPVIRDAILGGSGQISGNFTVETANQLAIQLRSGALPAKLTVIEERVVGASLGQDSIEAGKVSAAIGGIAVASFMIFAYGLLGVFAVVGAAIHIIFVLAIMAVIGSTMTLPGIAGIVLTIGMAVDANVLINERIREELRGGRTPISAIETGFTRAYGTIIDSQLTTFIAGLVMFWLGSGPIRGFAVTLTLGIMTTVYTAFTIARLLVVWWLEAQRTRKVEPPLSYKPSATLKAGSVRP
;
A
#
# COMPACT_ATOMS: atom_id res chain seq x y z
N MET A 1 -12.58 -43.34 14.93
CA MET A 1 -11.96 -42.12 14.34
C MET A 1 -10.79 -42.37 13.38
N LEU A 2 -10.21 -43.57 13.28
CA LEU A 2 -9.14 -43.90 12.31
C LEU A 2 -9.64 -44.25 10.89
N HIS A 3 -10.94 -44.15 10.60
CA HIS A 3 -11.47 -44.39 9.27
C HIS A 3 -11.71 -43.08 8.53
N PHE A 4 -10.93 -42.87 7.47
CA PHE A 4 -11.24 -41.84 6.47
C PHE A 4 -12.13 -42.44 5.37
N THR A 5 -13.27 -41.80 5.12
CA THR A 5 -14.08 -42.15 3.94
C THR A 5 -13.25 -41.90 2.67
N ARG A 6 -13.47 -42.69 1.60
CA ARG A 6 -12.74 -42.51 0.33
C ARG A 6 -12.78 -41.08 -0.20
N TRP A 7 -13.90 -40.39 -0.04
CA TRP A 7 -14.03 -38.99 -0.41
C TRP A 7 -13.08 -38.06 0.38
N LYS A 8 -12.91 -38.28 1.68
CA LYS A 8 -11.97 -37.51 2.51
C LYS A 8 -10.53 -37.78 2.10
N GLN A 9 -10.17 -39.02 1.81
CA GLN A 9 -8.82 -39.36 1.32
C GLN A 9 -8.54 -38.68 -0.02
N ILE A 10 -9.48 -38.73 -0.97
CA ILE A 10 -9.37 -38.05 -2.27
C ILE A 10 -9.22 -36.53 -2.06
N ALA A 11 -10.03 -35.92 -1.22
CA ALA A 11 -9.97 -34.48 -0.94
C ALA A 11 -8.61 -34.06 -0.34
N ILE A 12 -8.05 -34.86 0.59
CA ILE A 12 -6.73 -34.60 1.19
C ILE A 12 -5.62 -34.71 0.13
N VAL A 13 -5.61 -35.78 -0.66
CA VAL A 13 -4.61 -35.97 -1.73
C VAL A 13 -4.74 -34.85 -2.78
N SER A 14 -5.98 -34.50 -3.18
CA SER A 14 -6.21 -33.40 -4.11
C SER A 14 -5.72 -32.05 -3.57
N SER A 15 -5.85 -31.80 -2.25
CA SER A 15 -5.32 -30.57 -1.66
C SER A 15 -3.79 -30.51 -1.72
N VAL A 16 -3.11 -31.64 -1.51
CA VAL A 16 -1.64 -31.73 -1.64
C VAL A 16 -1.19 -31.51 -3.08
N VAL A 17 -1.85 -32.18 -4.04
CA VAL A 17 -1.57 -31.98 -5.47
C VAL A 17 -1.81 -30.54 -5.88
N LEU A 18 -2.92 -29.93 -5.45
CA LEU A 18 -3.22 -28.53 -5.70
C LEU A 18 -2.14 -27.60 -5.11
N GLY A 19 -1.70 -27.87 -3.87
CA GLY A 19 -0.62 -27.09 -3.24
C GLY A 19 0.67 -27.17 -4.06
N ILE A 20 1.06 -28.35 -4.53
CA ILE A 20 2.24 -28.53 -5.39
C ILE A 20 2.07 -27.73 -6.69
N VAL A 21 0.94 -27.86 -7.37
CA VAL A 21 0.66 -27.16 -8.65
C VAL A 21 0.73 -25.64 -8.47
N LEU A 22 0.23 -25.12 -7.36
CA LEU A 22 0.25 -23.68 -7.06
C LEU A 22 1.65 -23.13 -6.75
N VAL A 23 2.56 -23.95 -6.24
CA VAL A 23 3.95 -23.53 -5.93
C VAL A 23 4.85 -23.57 -7.16
N ILE A 24 4.59 -24.48 -8.10
CA ILE A 24 5.44 -24.70 -9.29
C ILE A 24 5.80 -23.39 -10.03
N PRO A 25 4.86 -22.44 -10.30
CA PRO A 25 5.19 -21.19 -10.98
C PRO A 25 6.28 -20.37 -10.30
N SER A 26 6.39 -20.46 -8.96
CA SER A 26 7.38 -19.69 -8.19
C SER A 26 8.83 -20.10 -8.40
N PHE A 27 9.08 -21.23 -9.05
CA PHE A 27 10.43 -21.72 -9.41
C PHE A 27 10.87 -21.32 -10.82
N PHE A 28 10.01 -20.68 -11.60
CA PHE A 28 10.32 -20.27 -12.97
C PHE A 28 10.40 -18.74 -13.08
N ALA A 29 11.11 -18.24 -14.10
CA ALA A 29 11.17 -16.82 -14.39
C ALA A 29 9.78 -16.29 -14.79
N LYS A 30 9.47 -15.03 -14.42
CA LYS A 30 8.17 -14.40 -14.69
C LYS A 30 7.81 -14.39 -16.18
N GLU A 31 8.81 -14.15 -17.03
CA GLU A 31 8.66 -14.15 -18.49
C GLU A 31 8.19 -15.51 -19.01
N THR A 32 8.73 -16.59 -18.46
CA THR A 32 8.34 -17.96 -18.83
C THR A 32 6.91 -18.27 -18.40
N VAL A 33 6.54 -17.88 -17.18
CA VAL A 33 5.20 -18.11 -16.62
C VAL A 33 4.13 -17.28 -17.32
N ALA A 34 4.48 -16.08 -17.80
CA ALA A 34 3.57 -15.23 -18.57
C ALA A 34 3.07 -15.90 -19.87
N GLY A 35 3.90 -16.75 -20.48
CA GLY A 35 3.56 -17.53 -21.69
C GLY A 35 2.73 -18.79 -21.44
N TRP A 36 2.43 -19.16 -20.19
CA TRP A 36 1.67 -20.38 -19.88
C TRP A 36 0.19 -20.27 -20.33
N PRO A 37 -0.49 -21.41 -20.59
CA PRO A 37 -1.91 -21.41 -20.90
C PRO A 37 -2.74 -20.82 -19.76
N TRP A 38 -3.90 -20.23 -20.06
CA TRP A 38 -4.76 -19.54 -19.10
C TRP A 38 -5.27 -20.41 -17.94
N PHE A 39 -5.36 -21.74 -18.13
CA PHE A 39 -5.81 -22.70 -17.12
C PHE A 39 -4.72 -23.16 -16.15
N VAL A 40 -3.45 -22.80 -16.39
CA VAL A 40 -2.33 -23.08 -15.49
C VAL A 40 -2.17 -21.90 -14.53
N PRO A 41 -2.05 -22.14 -13.21
CA PRO A 41 -1.80 -21.09 -12.25
C PRO A 41 -0.55 -20.29 -12.61
N ARG A 42 -0.63 -18.96 -12.55
CA ARG A 42 0.49 -18.05 -12.85
C ARG A 42 0.95 -17.28 -11.60
N ALA A 43 0.28 -17.52 -10.46
CA ALA A 43 0.62 -16.85 -9.22
C ALA A 43 2.03 -17.22 -8.76
N GLN A 44 2.85 -16.22 -8.47
CA GLN A 44 4.22 -16.38 -7.99
C GLN A 44 4.40 -15.65 -6.66
N ILE A 45 5.36 -16.10 -5.85
CA ILE A 45 5.75 -15.43 -4.61
C ILE A 45 6.55 -14.18 -4.96
N ASN A 46 6.10 -13.03 -4.48
CA ASN A 46 6.82 -11.78 -4.62
C ASN A 46 7.94 -11.72 -3.58
N LEU A 47 9.17 -11.42 -4.01
CA LEU A 47 10.28 -11.17 -3.09
C LEU A 47 10.22 -9.73 -2.61
N GLY A 48 10.36 -9.51 -1.30
CA GLY A 48 10.42 -8.19 -0.70
C GLY A 48 11.72 -7.45 -1.02
N LEU A 49 11.75 -6.18 -0.68
CA LEU A 49 12.90 -5.30 -0.89
C LEU A 49 14.17 -5.83 -0.23
N ASP A 50 14.04 -6.41 0.97
CA ASP A 50 15.15 -6.98 1.76
C ASP A 50 15.88 -8.12 1.02
N LEU A 51 15.18 -8.77 0.05
CA LEU A 51 15.71 -9.91 -0.71
C LEU A 51 16.12 -9.54 -2.14
N ARG A 52 15.48 -8.54 -2.75
CA ARG A 52 15.79 -8.08 -4.11
C ARG A 52 16.79 -6.93 -4.13
N GLY A 53 16.97 -6.25 -3.00
CA GLY A 53 17.60 -4.95 -2.96
C GLY A 53 16.71 -3.86 -3.53
N GLY A 54 17.05 -2.59 -3.28
CA GLY A 54 16.32 -1.44 -3.79
C GLY A 54 16.13 -0.34 -2.76
N ALA A 55 15.28 0.64 -3.08
CA ALA A 55 14.99 1.81 -2.27
C ALA A 55 13.69 1.67 -1.48
N HIS A 56 13.72 2.09 -0.22
CA HIS A 56 12.59 2.23 0.68
C HIS A 56 12.51 3.68 1.13
N LEU A 57 11.44 4.36 0.77
CA LEU A 57 11.18 5.74 1.15
C LEU A 57 9.88 5.82 1.93
N LEU A 58 9.93 6.42 3.10
CA LEU A 58 8.74 6.78 3.85
C LEU A 58 8.52 8.28 3.71
N LEU A 59 7.38 8.64 3.15
CA LEU A 59 6.98 10.01 2.86
C LEU A 59 5.91 10.45 3.84
N SER A 60 5.98 11.67 4.34
CA SER A 60 4.93 12.33 5.11
C SER A 60 4.30 13.43 4.28
N MET A 61 2.97 13.54 4.31
CA MET A 61 2.22 14.61 3.66
C MET A 61 2.08 15.81 4.60
N GLU A 62 2.33 17.02 4.10
CA GLU A 62 2.06 18.25 4.83
C GLU A 62 0.55 18.50 4.97
N THR A 63 -0.04 18.04 6.06
CA THR A 63 -1.48 18.16 6.32
C THR A 63 -1.95 19.60 6.49
N ALA A 64 -1.07 20.50 6.90
CA ALA A 64 -1.35 21.93 6.98
C ALA A 64 -1.65 22.54 5.60
N GLU A 65 -0.96 22.06 4.56
CA GLU A 65 -1.20 22.50 3.18
C GLU A 65 -2.56 22.00 2.67
N VAL A 66 -2.93 20.74 2.96
CA VAL A 66 -4.26 20.20 2.63
C VAL A 66 -5.37 21.03 3.26
N ARG A 67 -5.20 21.42 4.53
CA ARG A 67 -6.16 22.28 5.22
C ARG A 67 -6.26 23.66 4.58
N LYS A 68 -5.13 24.27 4.26
CA LYS A 68 -5.08 25.58 3.61
C LYS A 68 -5.79 25.57 2.26
N ASP A 69 -5.48 24.61 1.42
CA ASP A 69 -6.11 24.46 0.09
C ASP A 69 -7.62 24.24 0.20
N TRP A 70 -8.05 23.47 1.19
CA TRP A 70 -9.47 23.28 1.43
C TRP A 70 -10.16 24.57 1.85
N LEU A 71 -9.56 25.36 2.75
CA LEU A 71 -10.10 26.66 3.17
C LEU A 71 -10.12 27.68 2.01
N ASP A 72 -9.11 27.66 1.15
CA ASP A 72 -9.08 28.52 -0.06
C ASP A 72 -10.18 28.12 -1.04
N THR A 73 -10.41 26.83 -1.26
CA THR A 73 -11.54 26.34 -2.08
C THR A 73 -12.89 26.74 -1.46
N LEU A 74 -13.05 26.55 -0.17
CA LEU A 74 -14.27 26.96 0.56
C LEU A 74 -14.52 28.47 0.44
N ARG A 75 -13.46 29.29 0.45
CA ARG A 75 -13.58 30.74 0.25
C ARG A 75 -14.16 31.08 -1.14
N GLU A 76 -13.70 30.42 -2.18
CA GLU A 76 -14.22 30.60 -3.54
C GLU A 76 -15.67 30.13 -3.66
N ASP A 77 -15.97 28.94 -3.14
CA ASP A 77 -17.32 28.37 -3.15
C ASP A 77 -18.33 29.21 -2.37
N ALA A 78 -17.93 29.71 -1.19
CA ALA A 78 -18.75 30.61 -0.38
C ALA A 78 -19.04 31.93 -1.12
N ARG A 79 -18.01 32.55 -1.75
CA ARG A 79 -18.20 33.75 -2.58
C ARG A 79 -19.14 33.50 -3.75
N LYS A 80 -18.99 32.36 -4.43
CA LYS A 80 -19.84 32.00 -5.57
C LYS A 80 -21.30 31.81 -5.14
N ARG A 81 -21.54 31.00 -4.09
CA ARG A 81 -22.90 30.75 -3.58
C ARG A 81 -23.62 32.00 -3.13
N LEU A 82 -22.92 32.87 -2.37
CA LEU A 82 -23.51 34.12 -1.90
C LEU A 82 -23.81 35.08 -3.03
N ARG A 83 -22.96 35.16 -4.07
CA ARG A 83 -23.21 35.95 -5.27
C ARG A 83 -24.42 35.41 -6.04
N ASP A 84 -24.52 34.07 -6.22
CA ASP A 84 -25.64 33.44 -6.91
C ASP A 84 -26.97 33.66 -6.15
N ALA A 85 -26.90 33.71 -4.82
CA ALA A 85 -28.02 34.08 -3.93
C ALA A 85 -28.27 35.62 -3.85
N LYS A 86 -27.46 36.45 -4.57
CA LYS A 86 -27.53 37.92 -4.56
C LYS A 86 -27.31 38.56 -3.20
N ILE A 87 -26.57 37.89 -2.30
CA ILE A 87 -26.22 38.40 -0.97
C ILE A 87 -24.89 39.16 -1.05
N VAL A 88 -24.91 40.44 -0.62
CA VAL A 88 -23.72 41.28 -0.64
C VAL A 88 -22.84 40.97 0.55
N VAL A 89 -21.56 40.69 0.33
CA VAL A 89 -20.57 40.39 1.36
C VAL A 89 -19.62 41.58 1.55
N ALA A 90 -19.39 41.99 2.78
CA ALA A 90 -18.41 43.02 3.14
C ALA A 90 -16.97 42.49 3.14
N GLY A 91 -16.79 41.17 3.37
CA GLY A 91 -15.49 40.53 3.35
C GLY A 91 -15.56 39.01 3.58
N VAL A 92 -14.60 38.29 2.97
CA VAL A 92 -14.42 36.85 3.16
C VAL A 92 -12.93 36.61 3.41
N GLY A 93 -12.58 36.15 4.62
CA GLY A 93 -11.19 35.94 5.03
C GLY A 93 -11.02 34.65 5.83
N ILE A 94 -9.80 34.15 5.86
CA ILE A 94 -9.42 32.98 6.68
C ILE A 94 -8.74 33.51 7.95
N VAL A 95 -9.33 33.19 9.12
CA VAL A 95 -8.81 33.58 10.43
C VAL A 95 -8.87 32.35 11.34
N ASN A 96 -7.78 32.06 12.06
CA ASN A 96 -7.70 30.93 13.00
C ASN A 96 -8.15 29.56 12.40
N ASN A 97 -7.69 29.25 11.18
CA ASN A 97 -8.06 28.00 10.47
C ASN A 97 -9.58 27.85 10.21
N ALA A 98 -10.32 28.93 10.20
CA ALA A 98 -11.73 28.97 9.84
C ALA A 98 -12.00 30.08 8.82
N LEU A 99 -12.96 29.87 7.95
CA LEU A 99 -13.42 30.87 7.02
C LEU A 99 -14.42 31.78 7.71
N GLN A 100 -14.17 33.10 7.70
CA GLN A 100 -15.07 34.11 8.23
C GLN A 100 -15.68 34.90 7.07
N VAL A 101 -16.99 34.88 6.97
CA VAL A 101 -17.78 35.62 6.01
C VAL A 101 -18.54 36.74 6.71
N ARG A 102 -18.25 37.98 6.37
CA ARG A 102 -18.97 39.14 6.87
C ARG A 102 -19.99 39.61 5.84
N VAL A 103 -21.26 39.54 6.20
CA VAL A 103 -22.37 40.02 5.35
C VAL A 103 -22.48 41.53 5.48
N ALA A 104 -22.77 42.23 4.37
CA ALA A 104 -22.89 43.69 4.37
C ALA A 104 -24.11 44.17 5.19
N ASN A 105 -25.25 43.48 5.03
CA ASN A 105 -26.49 43.78 5.75
C ASN A 105 -26.73 42.71 6.82
N PRO A 106 -26.85 43.05 8.11
CA PRO A 106 -27.11 42.07 9.17
C PRO A 106 -28.43 41.27 8.99
N GLU A 107 -29.41 41.84 8.30
CA GLU A 107 -30.70 41.19 7.97
C GLU A 107 -30.54 39.97 7.03
N ASP A 108 -29.54 40.02 6.14
CA ASP A 108 -29.26 38.94 5.22
C ASP A 108 -28.45 37.78 5.85
N ALA A 109 -28.04 37.92 7.12
CA ALA A 109 -27.17 36.96 7.80
C ALA A 109 -27.80 35.55 7.93
N ASP A 110 -29.11 35.47 8.16
CA ASP A 110 -29.80 34.20 8.29
C ASP A 110 -30.00 33.51 6.96
N ALA A 111 -30.24 34.27 5.89
CA ALA A 111 -30.26 33.76 4.51
C ALA A 111 -28.88 33.27 4.09
N ALA A 112 -27.83 34.04 4.38
CA ALA A 112 -26.45 33.65 4.12
C ALA A 112 -26.05 32.39 4.90
N LEU A 113 -26.43 32.28 6.17
CA LEU A 113 -26.19 31.08 6.99
C LEU A 113 -26.83 29.83 6.38
N LYS A 114 -28.06 29.94 5.87
CA LYS A 114 -28.77 28.83 5.23
C LYS A 114 -28.04 28.37 3.96
N GLU A 115 -27.62 29.32 3.11
CA GLU A 115 -26.88 29.02 1.90
C GLU A 115 -25.51 28.39 2.20
N LEU A 116 -24.78 28.93 3.18
CA LEU A 116 -23.45 28.42 3.54
C LEU A 116 -23.50 27.08 4.28
N LYS A 117 -24.57 26.76 5.02
CA LYS A 117 -24.80 25.40 5.55
C LYS A 117 -24.91 24.34 4.46
N GLY A 118 -25.36 24.71 3.26
CA GLY A 118 -25.39 23.82 2.12
C GLY A 118 -24.00 23.45 1.55
N LEU A 119 -22.89 24.06 2.02
CA LEU A 119 -21.53 23.65 1.70
C LEU A 119 -21.07 22.45 2.53
N ALA A 120 -21.66 22.25 3.72
CA ALA A 120 -21.32 21.14 4.58
C ALA A 120 -21.81 19.82 3.99
N GLN A 121 -20.90 18.84 3.92
CA GLN A 121 -21.19 17.49 3.43
C GLN A 121 -21.24 16.51 4.62
N PRO A 122 -22.13 15.51 4.58
CA PRO A 122 -22.15 14.49 5.62
C PRO A 122 -20.87 13.63 5.55
N THR A 123 -20.12 13.61 6.64
CA THR A 123 -18.99 12.70 6.84
C THR A 123 -19.43 11.61 7.78
N GLY A 124 -19.83 10.46 7.27
CA GLY A 124 -20.22 9.36 8.15
C GLY A 124 -20.49 8.07 7.39
N ASN A 125 -19.94 6.99 7.89
CA ASN A 125 -20.35 5.66 7.50
C ASN A 125 -21.68 5.35 8.18
N ILE A 126 -22.76 5.36 7.43
CA ILE A 126 -24.13 5.06 7.88
C ILE A 126 -24.20 3.74 8.68
N ILE A 127 -23.24 2.82 8.46
CA ILE A 127 -23.11 1.52 9.13
C ILE A 127 -22.63 1.64 10.59
N ARG A 128 -21.98 2.75 11.00
CA ARG A 128 -21.45 2.93 12.36
C ARG A 128 -22.21 3.94 13.23
N GLY A 129 -23.32 4.48 12.75
CA GLY A 129 -24.20 5.34 13.54
C GLY A 129 -23.64 6.74 13.87
N PHE A 130 -22.52 7.16 13.27
CA PHE A 130 -21.98 8.49 13.42
C PHE A 130 -22.32 9.34 12.19
N SER A 131 -23.31 10.23 12.32
CA SER A 131 -23.60 11.28 11.36
C SER A 131 -22.96 12.60 11.82
N GLY A 132 -21.82 12.92 11.26
CA GLY A 132 -21.17 14.24 11.41
C GLY A 132 -21.16 14.96 10.06
N THR A 133 -20.95 16.26 10.08
CA THR A 133 -20.66 17.07 8.89
C THR A 133 -19.17 17.39 8.84
N ASP A 134 -18.63 17.54 7.62
CA ASP A 134 -17.24 17.92 7.40
C ASP A 134 -16.94 19.37 7.84
N LEU A 135 -17.97 20.22 7.87
CA LEU A 135 -17.90 21.62 8.24
C LEU A 135 -18.89 21.93 9.36
N GLU A 136 -18.46 22.75 10.31
CA GLU A 136 -19.30 23.41 11.29
C GLU A 136 -19.57 24.86 10.83
N VAL A 137 -20.83 25.19 10.55
CA VAL A 137 -21.25 26.53 10.14
C VAL A 137 -22.07 27.17 11.22
N ARG A 138 -21.53 28.24 11.84
CA ARG A 138 -22.15 28.96 12.97
C ARG A 138 -22.20 30.47 12.73
N LYS A 139 -23.17 31.12 13.35
CA LYS A 139 -23.28 32.57 13.37
C LYS A 139 -22.37 33.12 14.49
N GLY A 140 -21.52 34.06 14.15
CA GLY A 140 -20.70 34.82 15.08
C GLY A 140 -21.33 36.20 15.39
N GLU A 141 -20.62 37.02 16.12
CA GLU A 141 -21.07 38.36 16.46
C GLU A 141 -20.99 39.33 15.27
N GLY A 142 -21.89 40.31 15.19
CA GLY A 142 -21.84 41.39 14.20
C GLY A 142 -22.08 40.96 12.73
N GLY A 143 -22.92 39.93 12.49
CA GLY A 143 -23.26 39.50 11.14
C GLY A 143 -22.13 38.67 10.46
N VAL A 144 -21.18 38.18 11.24
CA VAL A 144 -20.12 37.29 10.78
C VAL A 144 -20.61 35.85 10.82
N ILE A 145 -20.40 35.09 9.75
CA ILE A 145 -20.62 33.63 9.69
C ILE A 145 -19.25 32.94 9.70
N ILE A 146 -19.09 31.98 10.59
CA ILE A 146 -17.85 31.23 10.76
C ILE A 146 -18.08 29.82 10.21
N ILE A 147 -17.22 29.41 9.29
CA ILE A 147 -17.20 28.06 8.72
C ILE A 147 -15.89 27.42 9.14
N ALA A 148 -15.96 26.45 10.03
CA ALA A 148 -14.78 25.75 10.54
C ALA A 148 -14.78 24.27 10.07
N PRO A 149 -13.64 23.75 9.57
CA PRO A 149 -13.47 22.34 9.36
C PRO A 149 -13.63 21.55 10.66
N THR A 150 -14.42 20.48 10.63
CA THR A 150 -14.48 19.53 11.75
C THR A 150 -13.27 18.59 11.71
N GLU A 151 -12.90 18.01 12.85
CA GLU A 151 -11.80 17.02 12.88
C GLU A 151 -12.09 15.82 11.98
N ALA A 152 -13.33 15.34 11.97
CA ALA A 152 -13.77 14.25 11.08
C ALA A 152 -13.67 14.65 9.60
N GLY A 153 -14.08 15.87 9.25
CA GLY A 153 -13.95 16.40 7.90
C GLY A 153 -12.49 16.52 7.45
N LEU A 154 -11.63 17.02 8.34
CA LEU A 154 -10.20 17.13 8.05
C LEU A 154 -9.55 15.76 7.83
N GLN A 155 -9.85 14.77 8.67
CA GLN A 155 -9.34 13.41 8.51
C GLN A 155 -9.84 12.77 7.22
N HIS A 156 -11.08 13.03 6.83
CA HIS A 156 -11.61 12.57 5.54
C HIS A 156 -10.84 13.19 4.37
N ARG A 157 -10.62 14.50 4.38
CA ARG A 157 -9.85 15.21 3.34
C ARG A 157 -8.40 14.75 3.26
N ILE A 158 -7.73 14.53 4.39
CA ILE A 158 -6.37 13.97 4.42
C ILE A 158 -6.38 12.57 3.79
N THR A 159 -7.38 11.74 4.08
CA THR A 159 -7.50 10.40 3.53
C THR A 159 -7.67 10.43 1.99
N GLU A 160 -8.51 11.32 1.48
CA GLU A 160 -8.67 11.53 0.03
C GLU A 160 -7.38 12.05 -0.60
N ALA A 161 -6.73 13.04 0.02
CA ALA A 161 -5.47 13.60 -0.45
C ALA A 161 -4.36 12.54 -0.53
N ILE A 162 -4.23 11.68 0.49
CA ILE A 162 -3.27 10.57 0.47
C ILE A 162 -3.59 9.58 -0.65
N SER A 163 -4.86 9.24 -0.86
CA SER A 163 -5.25 8.32 -1.93
C SER A 163 -4.91 8.89 -3.31
N ALA A 164 -5.17 10.16 -3.53
CA ALA A 164 -4.79 10.87 -4.75
C ALA A 164 -3.26 10.98 -4.91
N ALA A 165 -2.53 11.24 -3.81
CA ALA A 165 -1.08 11.29 -3.81
C ALA A 165 -0.46 9.94 -4.15
N ILE A 166 -0.97 8.83 -3.61
CA ILE A 166 -0.52 7.46 -3.93
C ILE A 166 -0.66 7.21 -5.43
N GLU A 167 -1.78 7.58 -6.02
CA GLU A 167 -2.01 7.39 -7.46
C GLU A 167 -1.04 8.24 -8.31
N THR A 168 -0.81 9.50 -7.91
CA THR A 168 0.13 10.39 -8.57
C THR A 168 1.58 9.88 -8.44
N VAL A 169 1.99 9.46 -7.24
CA VAL A 169 3.32 8.86 -6.99
C VAL A 169 3.49 7.59 -7.81
N ARG A 170 2.47 6.72 -7.87
CA ARG A 170 2.49 5.51 -8.70
C ARG A 170 2.77 5.85 -10.16
N ARG A 171 2.02 6.77 -10.74
CA ARG A 171 2.25 7.21 -12.13
C ARG A 171 3.67 7.76 -12.34
N ARG A 172 4.18 8.56 -11.40
CA ARG A 172 5.53 9.10 -11.49
C ARG A 172 6.61 8.02 -11.47
N VAL A 173 6.44 7.03 -10.60
CA VAL A 173 7.36 5.88 -10.49
C VAL A 173 7.26 4.97 -11.72
N ASP A 174 6.05 4.69 -12.23
CA ASP A 174 5.86 3.86 -13.42
C ASP A 174 6.55 4.46 -14.67
N PHE A 175 6.60 5.80 -14.78
CA PHE A 175 7.32 6.47 -15.87
C PHE A 175 8.84 6.33 -15.81
N THR A 176 9.42 5.98 -14.67
CA THR A 176 10.86 5.67 -14.58
C THR A 176 11.21 4.29 -15.12
N GLY A 177 10.21 3.50 -15.57
CA GLY A 177 10.40 2.15 -16.08
C GLY A 177 10.63 1.09 -14.98
N THR A 178 10.52 1.48 -13.71
CA THR A 178 10.62 0.55 -12.58
C THR A 178 9.32 -0.22 -12.44
N THR A 179 9.30 -1.44 -12.96
CA THR A 179 8.19 -2.37 -12.75
C THR A 179 8.17 -2.87 -11.30
N GLU A 180 6.96 -2.95 -10.70
CA GLU A 180 6.70 -3.56 -9.38
C GLU A 180 6.98 -2.68 -8.15
N ALA A 181 6.97 -1.35 -8.29
CA ALA A 181 6.99 -0.48 -7.11
C ALA A 181 5.76 -0.74 -6.21
N GLN A 182 6.02 -0.91 -4.91
CA GLN A 182 4.96 -1.02 -3.91
C GLN A 182 4.74 0.34 -3.27
N ILE A 183 3.56 0.91 -3.48
CA ILE A 183 3.17 2.20 -2.93
C ILE A 183 1.91 1.98 -2.10
N VAL A 184 2.06 2.13 -0.78
CA VAL A 184 0.99 1.83 0.18
C VAL A 184 0.88 2.93 1.23
N ARG A 185 -0.34 3.14 1.71
CA ARG A 185 -0.59 4.04 2.83
C ARG A 185 -0.06 3.45 4.13
N GLN A 186 0.61 4.26 4.95
CA GLN A 186 1.06 3.90 6.29
C GLN A 186 0.58 4.93 7.32
N GLY A 187 -0.33 4.53 8.20
CA GLY A 187 -0.94 5.45 9.16
C GLY A 187 -1.94 6.43 8.53
N SER A 188 -2.06 7.62 9.11
CA SER A 188 -3.02 8.66 8.70
C SER A 188 -2.51 9.56 7.58
N ASP A 189 -1.20 9.86 7.58
CA ASP A 189 -0.58 10.93 6.81
C ASP A 189 0.69 10.53 6.05
N ARG A 190 1.03 9.22 6.00
CA ARG A 190 2.27 8.71 5.41
C ARG A 190 2.03 7.78 4.24
N ILE A 191 3.00 7.79 3.32
CA ILE A 191 3.04 6.93 2.14
C ILE A 191 4.37 6.20 2.14
N LEU A 192 4.31 4.89 2.09
CA LEU A 192 5.47 4.03 1.93
C LEU A 192 5.66 3.73 0.45
N VAL A 193 6.86 4.04 -0.07
CA VAL A 193 7.27 3.77 -1.45
C VAL A 193 8.46 2.81 -1.41
N GLN A 194 8.30 1.65 -2.01
CA GLN A 194 9.35 0.63 -2.14
C GLN A 194 9.57 0.34 -3.62
N VAL A 195 10.79 0.57 -4.07
CA VAL A 195 11.18 0.41 -5.48
C VAL A 195 12.31 -0.62 -5.55
N PRO A 196 12.00 -1.88 -5.96
CA PRO A 196 13.00 -2.93 -6.11
C PRO A 196 14.04 -2.57 -7.17
N GLY A 197 15.31 -2.90 -6.91
CA GLY A 197 16.41 -2.70 -7.85
C GLY A 197 16.91 -1.26 -8.00
N LEU A 198 16.28 -0.27 -7.37
CA LEU A 198 16.70 1.13 -7.40
C LEU A 198 17.75 1.38 -6.30
N LEU A 199 18.99 1.69 -6.71
CA LEU A 199 20.08 1.98 -5.77
C LEU A 199 20.28 3.49 -5.57
N GLU A 200 19.95 4.29 -6.58
CA GLU A 200 20.04 5.75 -6.51
C GLU A 200 18.66 6.36 -6.26
N THR A 201 18.47 6.93 -5.08
CA THR A 201 17.20 7.50 -4.64
C THR A 201 17.03 8.97 -5.00
N ALA A 202 18.13 9.68 -5.31
CA ALA A 202 18.10 11.11 -5.57
C ALA A 202 17.15 11.51 -6.71
N PRO A 203 17.17 10.89 -7.91
CA PRO A 203 16.25 11.22 -8.99
C PRO A 203 14.78 10.93 -8.62
N LEU A 204 14.56 9.83 -7.88
CA LEU A 204 13.22 9.46 -7.43
C LEU A 204 12.69 10.48 -6.41
N LYS A 205 13.49 10.91 -5.44
CA LYS A 205 13.10 11.93 -4.45
C LYS A 205 12.75 13.25 -5.12
N GLU A 206 13.51 13.66 -6.11
CA GLU A 206 13.24 14.87 -6.86
C GLU A 206 11.93 14.77 -7.66
N LEU A 207 11.67 13.62 -8.27
CA LEU A 207 10.47 13.35 -9.03
C LEU A 207 9.20 13.35 -8.16
N ILE A 208 9.24 12.72 -6.97
CA ILE A 208 8.07 12.56 -6.11
C ILE A 208 7.91 13.67 -5.08
N GLY A 209 8.94 14.45 -4.79
CA GLY A 209 8.90 15.52 -3.78
C GLY A 209 8.28 16.83 -4.25
N LYS A 210 8.26 17.09 -5.58
CA LYS A 210 7.68 18.32 -6.15
C LYS A 210 6.18 18.17 -6.35
N THR A 211 5.42 19.18 -5.95
CA THR A 211 3.95 19.21 -6.09
C THR A 211 3.55 19.27 -7.56
N ALA A 212 4.29 19.97 -8.38
CA ALA A 212 4.04 20.19 -9.83
C ALA A 212 2.63 20.74 -10.11
N ARG A 213 2.21 21.69 -9.29
CA ARG A 213 0.93 22.40 -9.46
C ARG A 213 1.08 23.45 -10.55
N LEU A 214 0.67 23.10 -11.76
CA LEU A 214 0.69 24.00 -12.92
C LEU A 214 -0.60 24.81 -13.00
N THR A 215 -0.48 26.11 -13.18
CA THR A 215 -1.62 27.03 -13.38
C THR A 215 -1.28 28.08 -14.43
N PHE A 216 -2.30 28.52 -15.18
CA PHE A 216 -2.19 29.54 -16.22
C PHE A 216 -2.95 30.78 -15.77
N HIS A 217 -2.28 31.92 -15.73
CA HIS A 217 -2.84 33.15 -15.17
C HIS A 217 -2.78 34.31 -16.17
N GLU A 218 -3.73 35.20 -16.02
CA GLU A 218 -3.74 36.49 -16.72
C GLU A 218 -2.72 37.43 -16.05
N VAL A 219 -1.85 38.05 -16.82
CA VAL A 219 -0.93 39.11 -16.37
C VAL A 219 -1.67 40.44 -16.34
N HIS A 220 -1.46 41.26 -15.30
CA HIS A 220 -2.09 42.56 -15.21
C HIS A 220 -1.68 43.48 -16.40
N PRO A 221 -2.65 44.08 -17.10
CA PRO A 221 -2.36 44.73 -18.37
C PRO A 221 -1.55 46.05 -18.28
N SER A 222 -1.55 46.71 -17.12
CA SER A 222 -1.02 48.08 -17.01
C SER A 222 -0.07 48.29 -15.81
N ILE A 223 -0.14 47.47 -14.73
CA ILE A 223 0.64 47.65 -13.54
C ILE A 223 1.72 46.57 -13.48
N SER A 224 2.95 46.97 -13.31
CA SER A 224 4.07 46.03 -13.12
C SER A 224 4.11 45.47 -11.70
N ALA A 225 4.77 44.32 -11.50
CA ALA A 225 4.93 43.74 -10.16
C ALA A 225 5.73 44.68 -9.24
N GLU A 226 6.71 45.40 -9.75
CA GLU A 226 7.49 46.37 -8.96
C GLU A 226 6.64 47.57 -8.47
N GLU A 227 5.75 48.02 -9.30
CA GLU A 227 4.81 49.11 -8.99
C GLU A 227 3.77 48.65 -7.98
N ALA A 228 3.26 47.42 -8.13
CA ALA A 228 2.34 46.81 -7.19
C ALA A 228 2.98 46.50 -5.80
N LYS A 229 4.28 46.30 -5.74
CA LYS A 229 5.02 46.19 -4.46
C LYS A 229 5.03 47.49 -3.69
N LYS A 230 5.07 48.63 -4.39
CA LYS A 230 5.09 49.97 -3.76
C LYS A 230 3.71 50.47 -3.40
N THR A 231 2.67 50.16 -4.18
CA THR A 231 1.34 50.74 -4.05
C THR A 231 0.27 49.82 -3.44
N ARG A 232 0.55 48.55 -3.23
CA ARG A 232 -0.35 47.46 -2.88
C ARG A 232 -1.04 46.87 -4.14
N PRO A 233 -1.07 45.53 -4.26
CA PRO A 233 -1.76 44.86 -5.36
C PRO A 233 -3.24 45.21 -5.42
N PRO A 234 -3.80 45.44 -6.63
CA PRO A 234 -5.24 45.60 -6.84
C PRO A 234 -6.03 44.39 -6.35
N ALA A 235 -7.29 44.59 -6.00
CA ALA A 235 -8.16 43.50 -5.55
C ALA A 235 -8.27 42.40 -6.64
N GLY A 236 -8.02 41.13 -6.24
CA GLY A 236 -8.05 39.98 -7.14
C GLY A 236 -6.74 39.70 -7.89
N TYR A 237 -5.69 40.48 -7.62
CA TYR A 237 -4.35 40.27 -8.18
C TYR A 237 -3.35 40.01 -7.06
N ARG A 238 -2.34 39.18 -7.34
CA ARG A 238 -1.26 38.81 -6.43
C ARG A 238 0.07 38.81 -7.18
N ILE A 239 1.13 39.16 -6.47
CA ILE A 239 2.50 39.10 -6.99
C ILE A 239 3.01 37.66 -6.85
N TYR A 240 3.45 37.08 -7.97
CA TYR A 240 4.11 35.79 -8.03
C TYR A 240 5.60 35.99 -8.37
N PRO A 241 6.51 35.33 -7.63
CA PRO A 241 7.94 35.45 -7.89
C PRO A 241 8.30 34.68 -9.18
N GLY A 242 9.25 35.21 -9.93
CA GLY A 242 9.85 34.48 -11.05
C GLY A 242 10.64 33.26 -10.57
N ALA A 243 10.64 32.18 -11.35
CA ALA A 243 11.46 30.99 -11.06
C ALA A 243 12.96 31.32 -11.21
N ASP A 244 13.29 32.09 -12.22
CA ASP A 244 14.64 32.55 -12.53
C ASP A 244 14.72 34.09 -12.53
N ARG A 245 15.97 34.64 -12.50
CA ARG A 245 16.20 36.09 -12.52
C ARG A 245 15.73 36.76 -13.82
N GLU A 246 15.62 36.01 -14.90
CA GLU A 246 15.23 36.52 -16.21
C GLU A 246 13.73 36.76 -16.33
N GLU A 247 12.90 35.94 -15.70
CA GLU A 247 11.43 36.04 -15.77
C GLU A 247 10.86 37.12 -14.83
N GLY A 248 11.58 37.49 -13.78
CA GLY A 248 11.16 38.52 -12.84
C GLY A 248 9.84 38.21 -12.12
N ASP A 249 9.47 39.07 -11.15
CA ASP A 249 8.18 38.94 -10.47
C ASP A 249 7.05 39.46 -11.38
N GLN A 250 5.90 38.80 -11.35
CA GLN A 250 4.74 39.15 -12.18
C GLN A 250 3.50 39.43 -11.30
N LEU A 251 2.71 40.45 -11.70
CA LEU A 251 1.42 40.72 -11.08
C LEU A 251 0.33 39.95 -11.82
N LEU A 252 -0.17 38.89 -11.22
CA LEU A 252 -1.10 37.95 -11.84
C LEU A 252 -2.46 37.99 -11.17
N ARG A 253 -3.49 37.70 -11.94
CA ARG A 253 -4.83 37.47 -11.41
C ARG A 253 -4.83 36.25 -10.51
N GLU A 254 -5.38 36.36 -9.29
CA GLU A 254 -5.36 35.29 -8.29
C GLU A 254 -6.07 34.01 -8.77
N THR A 255 -7.16 34.16 -9.52
CA THR A 255 -7.90 33.02 -10.09
C THR A 255 -7.26 32.58 -11.40
N PRO A 256 -6.79 31.32 -11.50
CA PRO A 256 -6.21 30.82 -12.75
C PRO A 256 -7.26 30.67 -13.85
N VAL A 257 -6.84 30.88 -15.10
CA VAL A 257 -7.65 30.65 -16.30
C VAL A 257 -7.84 29.15 -16.56
N VAL A 258 -6.73 28.39 -16.46
CA VAL A 258 -6.69 26.94 -16.65
C VAL A 258 -5.77 26.35 -15.58
N ARG A 259 -6.10 25.16 -15.10
CA ARG A 259 -5.30 24.42 -14.12
C ARG A 259 -4.65 23.19 -14.75
N GLY A 260 -3.62 22.67 -14.10
CA GLY A 260 -2.87 21.49 -14.57
C GLY A 260 -3.67 20.19 -14.62
N ASP A 261 -4.76 20.08 -13.87
CA ASP A 261 -5.69 18.93 -13.93
C ASP A 261 -6.50 18.89 -15.25
N GLU A 262 -6.52 20.00 -15.97
CA GLU A 262 -7.10 20.10 -17.32
C GLU A 262 -6.10 19.73 -18.43
N LEU A 263 -4.87 19.33 -18.10
CA LEU A 263 -3.91 18.77 -19.07
C LEU A 263 -4.33 17.35 -19.49
N LYS A 264 -4.27 17.08 -20.79
CA LYS A 264 -4.43 15.76 -21.37
C LYS A 264 -3.09 15.04 -21.48
N SER A 265 -2.04 15.76 -21.91
CA SER A 265 -0.70 15.22 -22.10
C SER A 265 0.37 16.30 -21.93
N ALA A 266 1.56 15.89 -21.52
CA ALA A 266 2.77 16.69 -21.50
C ALA A 266 3.97 15.81 -21.87
N GLN A 267 4.88 16.31 -22.71
CA GLN A 267 6.07 15.59 -23.14
C GLN A 267 7.23 16.56 -23.40
N ALA A 268 8.45 16.11 -23.08
CA ALA A 268 9.64 16.84 -23.47
C ALA A 268 9.80 16.79 -24.99
N ALA A 269 10.16 17.89 -25.58
CA ALA A 269 10.40 18.07 -27.01
C ALA A 269 11.53 19.08 -27.22
N PHE A 270 11.94 19.27 -28.46
CA PHE A 270 12.86 20.34 -28.84
C PHE A 270 12.10 21.39 -29.65
N ASP A 271 12.38 22.64 -29.38
CA ASP A 271 11.86 23.72 -30.20
C ASP A 271 12.40 23.59 -31.63
N SER A 272 11.52 23.78 -32.63
CA SER A 272 11.88 23.57 -34.04
C SER A 272 12.81 24.65 -34.59
N GLN A 273 12.90 25.81 -33.94
CA GLN A 273 13.71 26.95 -34.37
C GLN A 273 15.01 27.09 -33.57
N THR A 274 14.90 27.03 -32.24
CA THR A 274 16.06 27.22 -31.32
C THR A 274 16.78 25.93 -30.96
N HIS A 275 16.15 24.76 -31.18
CA HIS A 275 16.61 23.43 -30.76
C HIS A 275 16.80 23.31 -29.24
N GLU A 276 16.22 24.21 -28.47
CA GLU A 276 16.24 24.17 -27.02
C GLU A 276 15.21 23.16 -26.48
N PRO A 277 15.48 22.52 -25.34
CA PRO A 277 14.50 21.63 -24.69
C PRO A 277 13.28 22.42 -24.22
N ILE A 278 12.10 21.96 -24.61
CA ILE A 278 10.80 22.53 -24.23
C ILE A 278 9.87 21.44 -23.72
N ILE A 279 8.76 21.82 -23.09
CA ILE A 279 7.70 20.91 -22.73
C ILE A 279 6.46 21.22 -23.59
N ALA A 280 6.16 20.34 -24.53
CA ALA A 280 4.94 20.40 -25.31
C ALA A 280 3.78 19.83 -24.50
N PHE A 281 2.65 20.55 -24.42
CA PHE A 281 1.46 20.12 -23.70
C PHE A 281 0.19 20.24 -24.51
N THR A 282 -0.82 19.48 -24.13
CA THR A 282 -2.16 19.54 -24.71
C THR A 282 -3.20 19.48 -23.61
N PHE A 283 -4.19 20.36 -23.65
CA PHE A 283 -5.32 20.35 -22.72
C PHE A 283 -6.38 19.32 -23.11
N ASN A 284 -7.20 18.92 -22.15
CA ASN A 284 -8.44 18.21 -22.39
C ASN A 284 -9.52 19.15 -22.99
N GLY A 285 -10.69 18.62 -23.36
CA GLY A 285 -11.72 19.42 -24.02
C GLY A 285 -12.26 20.61 -23.19
N SER A 286 -12.20 20.56 -21.85
CA SER A 286 -12.58 21.68 -20.99
C SER A 286 -11.51 22.76 -20.98
N GLY A 287 -10.26 22.37 -20.72
CA GLY A 287 -9.11 23.26 -20.70
C GLY A 287 -8.89 23.92 -22.06
N ALA A 288 -9.01 23.17 -23.16
CA ALA A 288 -8.88 23.71 -24.51
C ALA A 288 -9.91 24.82 -24.81
N ARG A 289 -11.16 24.63 -24.38
CA ARG A 289 -12.20 25.69 -24.55
C ARG A 289 -11.89 26.92 -23.73
N LYS A 290 -11.59 26.78 -22.44
CA LYS A 290 -11.25 27.90 -21.55
C LYS A 290 -10.02 28.67 -22.07
N PHE A 291 -8.98 27.93 -22.44
CA PHE A 291 -7.74 28.51 -22.96
C PHE A 291 -7.95 29.19 -24.33
N GLY A 292 -8.73 28.56 -25.21
CA GLY A 292 -9.08 29.12 -26.52
C GLY A 292 -9.89 30.40 -26.40
N GLU A 293 -10.88 30.46 -25.52
CA GLU A 293 -11.67 31.67 -25.24
C GLU A 293 -10.80 32.79 -24.65
N PHE A 294 -9.93 32.44 -23.71
CA PHE A 294 -9.00 33.39 -23.11
C PHE A 294 -8.01 33.95 -24.14
N THR A 295 -7.33 33.08 -24.91
CA THR A 295 -6.34 33.52 -25.91
C THR A 295 -6.98 34.36 -27.03
N LYS A 296 -8.22 34.04 -27.44
CA LYS A 296 -8.98 34.81 -28.44
C LYS A 296 -9.22 36.24 -28.00
N THR A 297 -9.47 36.48 -26.72
CA THR A 297 -9.78 37.82 -26.19
C THR A 297 -8.54 38.60 -25.73
N HIS A 298 -7.38 37.94 -25.64
CA HIS A 298 -6.13 38.51 -25.08
C HIS A 298 -4.96 38.45 -26.07
N VAL A 299 -5.21 38.41 -27.38
CA VAL A 299 -4.16 38.49 -28.41
C VAL A 299 -3.32 39.76 -28.23
N GLY A 300 -2.00 39.63 -28.31
CA GLY A 300 -1.03 40.69 -28.06
C GLY A 300 -0.68 40.92 -26.59
N ARG A 301 -1.29 40.21 -25.66
CA ARG A 301 -1.01 40.31 -24.22
C ARG A 301 -0.23 39.08 -23.72
N PRO A 302 0.61 39.25 -22.68
CA PRO A 302 1.27 38.12 -22.05
C PRO A 302 0.30 37.32 -21.17
N PHE A 303 0.53 36.02 -21.03
CA PHE A 303 -0.05 35.18 -20.01
C PHE A 303 1.07 34.48 -19.26
N ALA A 304 0.85 34.20 -17.97
CA ALA A 304 1.88 33.57 -17.13
C ALA A 304 1.59 32.09 -16.92
N ILE A 305 2.64 31.29 -17.04
CA ILE A 305 2.67 29.88 -16.69
C ILE A 305 3.33 29.78 -15.32
N VAL A 306 2.58 29.33 -14.32
CA VAL A 306 2.99 29.26 -12.91
C VAL A 306 3.08 27.81 -12.49
N LEU A 307 4.22 27.43 -11.90
CA LEU A 307 4.46 26.11 -11.32
C LEU A 307 4.83 26.28 -9.84
N ASP A 308 4.08 25.65 -8.96
CA ASP A 308 4.32 25.70 -7.52
C ASP A 308 4.48 27.14 -6.99
N ASP A 309 3.56 28.03 -7.37
CA ASP A 309 3.52 29.47 -7.04
C ASP A 309 4.71 30.30 -7.60
N LYS A 310 5.47 29.79 -8.57
CA LYS A 310 6.55 30.50 -9.27
C LYS A 310 6.26 30.63 -10.76
N VAL A 311 6.50 31.80 -11.33
CA VAL A 311 6.37 32.02 -12.78
C VAL A 311 7.54 31.37 -13.50
N ILE A 312 7.25 30.38 -14.37
CA ILE A 312 8.26 29.72 -15.20
C ILE A 312 8.46 30.45 -16.51
N SER A 313 7.37 30.99 -17.09
CA SER A 313 7.39 31.69 -18.37
C SER A 313 6.17 32.58 -18.48
N ALA A 314 6.34 33.71 -19.18
CA ALA A 314 5.26 34.66 -19.44
C ALA A 314 5.21 35.05 -20.96
N PRO A 315 4.88 34.10 -21.86
CA PRO A 315 4.85 34.33 -23.29
C PRO A 315 3.71 35.25 -23.70
N VAL A 316 3.94 36.00 -24.78
CA VAL A 316 2.90 36.85 -25.42
C VAL A 316 2.05 35.97 -26.35
N ILE A 317 0.74 36.11 -26.26
CA ILE A 317 -0.22 35.44 -27.14
C ILE A 317 -0.13 36.08 -28.53
N ARG A 318 0.40 35.36 -29.52
CA ARG A 318 0.51 35.85 -30.91
C ARG A 318 -0.80 35.66 -31.65
N ASP A 319 -1.44 34.50 -31.46
CA ASP A 319 -2.68 34.11 -32.10
C ASP A 319 -3.60 33.37 -31.15
N ALA A 320 -4.90 33.28 -31.50
CA ALA A 320 -5.85 32.48 -30.71
C ALA A 320 -5.52 30.99 -30.77
N ILE A 321 -5.31 30.35 -29.62
CA ILE A 321 -4.91 28.93 -29.51
C ILE A 321 -6.17 28.06 -29.30
N LEU A 322 -6.92 27.82 -30.39
CA LEU A 322 -8.18 27.07 -30.32
C LEU A 322 -7.98 25.55 -30.16
N GLY A 323 -6.81 25.03 -30.56
CA GLY A 323 -6.47 23.60 -30.48
C GLY A 323 -6.10 23.13 -29.08
N GLY A 324 -5.94 24.03 -28.10
CA GLY A 324 -5.61 23.70 -26.73
C GLY A 324 -4.22 23.05 -26.54
N SER A 325 -3.30 23.24 -27.48
CA SER A 325 -1.90 22.81 -27.38
C SER A 325 -0.98 24.01 -27.25
N GLY A 326 0.13 23.82 -26.51
CA GLY A 326 1.14 24.87 -26.32
C GLY A 326 2.47 24.27 -25.94
N GLN A 327 3.44 25.14 -25.74
CA GLN A 327 4.77 24.76 -25.28
C GLN A 327 5.19 25.66 -24.11
N ILE A 328 5.93 25.06 -23.16
CA ILE A 328 6.58 25.77 -22.06
C ILE A 328 8.06 25.84 -22.43
N SER A 329 8.55 27.04 -22.67
CA SER A 329 9.98 27.34 -22.84
C SER A 329 10.55 27.90 -21.54
N GLY A 330 11.86 27.71 -21.35
CA GLY A 330 12.60 28.18 -20.18
C GLY A 330 14.01 27.58 -20.23
N ASN A 331 14.85 27.88 -19.23
CA ASN A 331 16.21 27.34 -19.13
C ASN A 331 16.21 25.85 -18.73
N PHE A 332 15.63 24.97 -19.58
CA PHE A 332 15.56 23.54 -19.33
C PHE A 332 16.77 22.81 -19.91
N THR A 333 17.30 21.86 -19.17
CA THR A 333 18.11 20.77 -19.72
C THR A 333 17.18 19.66 -20.22
N VAL A 334 17.68 18.75 -21.05
CA VAL A 334 16.90 17.58 -21.51
C VAL A 334 16.35 16.78 -20.33
N GLU A 335 17.15 16.65 -19.26
CA GLU A 335 16.78 15.91 -18.06
C GLU A 335 15.67 16.62 -17.27
N THR A 336 15.82 17.93 -17.01
CA THR A 336 14.83 18.72 -16.27
C THR A 336 13.53 18.86 -17.05
N ALA A 337 13.58 19.00 -18.38
CA ALA A 337 12.38 18.99 -19.23
C ALA A 337 11.64 17.65 -19.16
N ASN A 338 12.38 16.54 -19.17
CA ASN A 338 11.81 15.20 -19.07
C ASN A 338 11.17 14.96 -17.71
N GLN A 339 11.85 15.31 -16.62
CA GLN A 339 11.32 15.21 -15.25
C GLN A 339 10.05 16.04 -15.08
N LEU A 340 10.05 17.30 -15.56
CA LEU A 340 8.87 18.16 -15.48
C LEU A 340 7.71 17.64 -16.33
N ALA A 341 7.99 17.13 -17.54
CA ALA A 341 6.98 16.52 -18.39
C ALA A 341 6.30 15.31 -17.71
N ILE A 342 7.09 14.45 -17.03
CA ILE A 342 6.57 13.32 -16.24
C ILE A 342 5.70 13.83 -15.07
N GLN A 343 6.16 14.84 -14.35
CA GLN A 343 5.43 15.44 -13.23
C GLN A 343 4.08 16.01 -13.69
N LEU A 344 4.06 16.77 -14.78
CA LEU A 344 2.85 17.36 -15.34
C LEU A 344 1.87 16.29 -15.86
N ARG A 345 2.38 15.29 -16.57
CA ARG A 345 1.56 14.18 -17.10
C ARG A 345 0.97 13.29 -15.99
N SER A 346 1.71 13.09 -14.92
CA SER A 346 1.23 12.30 -13.76
C SER A 346 0.22 13.06 -12.90
N GLY A 347 0.16 14.37 -13.02
CA GLY A 347 -0.69 15.27 -12.25
C GLY A 347 -0.01 15.85 -11.01
N ALA A 348 -0.61 16.92 -10.49
CA ALA A 348 -0.14 17.58 -9.28
C ALA A 348 -0.38 16.72 -8.03
N LEU A 349 0.54 16.80 -7.07
CA LEU A 349 0.29 16.28 -5.73
C LEU A 349 -0.65 17.24 -4.97
N PRO A 350 -1.58 16.71 -4.20
CA PRO A 350 -2.51 17.54 -3.42
C PRO A 350 -1.81 18.36 -2.32
N ALA A 351 -0.69 17.86 -1.82
CA ALA A 351 0.20 18.56 -0.90
C ALA A 351 1.62 18.05 -1.04
N LYS A 352 2.58 18.81 -0.51
CA LYS A 352 4.00 18.45 -0.53
C LYS A 352 4.26 17.18 0.27
N LEU A 353 5.09 16.29 -0.31
CA LEU A 353 5.57 15.08 0.34
C LEU A 353 7.02 15.29 0.78
N THR A 354 7.29 15.04 2.06
CA THR A 354 8.63 15.11 2.64
C THR A 354 9.12 13.72 2.99
N VAL A 355 10.36 13.40 2.65
CA VAL A 355 10.98 12.12 3.00
C VAL A 355 11.37 12.15 4.47
N ILE A 356 10.78 11.26 5.29
CA ILE A 356 11.08 11.13 6.72
C ILE A 356 11.98 9.94 7.03
N GLU A 357 11.98 8.93 6.16
CA GLU A 357 12.87 7.77 6.28
C GLU A 357 13.31 7.33 4.89
N GLU A 358 14.60 7.04 4.77
CA GLU A 358 15.20 6.52 3.55
C GLU A 358 16.10 5.35 3.91
N ARG A 359 15.89 4.22 3.24
CA ARG A 359 16.77 3.04 3.33
C ARG A 359 17.05 2.52 1.93
N VAL A 360 18.30 2.23 1.65
CA VAL A 360 18.71 1.56 0.41
C VAL A 360 19.34 0.23 0.78
N VAL A 361 18.81 -0.84 0.20
CA VAL A 361 19.33 -2.19 0.37
C VAL A 361 20.05 -2.60 -0.90
N GLY A 362 21.34 -2.90 -0.78
CA GLY A 362 22.14 -3.39 -1.92
C GLY A 362 21.64 -4.77 -2.39
N ALA A 363 21.69 -5.01 -3.69
CA ALA A 363 21.27 -6.29 -4.27
C ALA A 363 22.11 -7.48 -3.76
N SER A 364 23.39 -7.26 -3.48
CA SER A 364 24.29 -8.28 -2.89
C SER A 364 23.84 -8.72 -1.50
N LEU A 365 23.44 -7.77 -0.63
CA LEU A 365 22.93 -8.06 0.71
C LEU A 365 21.67 -8.95 0.67
N GLY A 366 20.80 -8.74 -0.31
CA GLY A 366 19.61 -9.57 -0.49
C GLY A 366 19.97 -11.00 -0.93
N GLN A 367 20.89 -11.16 -1.87
CA GLN A 367 21.36 -12.47 -2.33
C GLN A 367 22.06 -13.26 -1.22
N ASP A 368 22.99 -12.63 -0.50
CA ASP A 368 23.70 -13.25 0.64
C ASP A 368 22.71 -13.70 1.72
N SER A 369 21.67 -12.90 1.98
CA SER A 369 20.60 -13.23 2.93
C SER A 369 19.76 -14.43 2.47
N ILE A 370 19.45 -14.52 1.17
CA ILE A 370 18.73 -15.67 0.57
C ILE A 370 19.58 -16.93 0.68
N GLU A 371 20.88 -16.85 0.35
CA GLU A 371 21.78 -18.01 0.45
C GLU A 371 21.95 -18.47 1.88
N ALA A 372 22.22 -17.56 2.81
CA ALA A 372 22.28 -17.86 4.23
C ALA A 372 20.97 -18.47 4.74
N GLY A 373 19.83 -17.95 4.33
CA GLY A 373 18.50 -18.47 4.65
C GLY A 373 18.26 -19.88 4.12
N LYS A 374 18.64 -20.16 2.87
CA LYS A 374 18.55 -21.50 2.26
C LYS A 374 19.43 -22.52 3.00
N VAL A 375 20.68 -22.15 3.27
CA VAL A 375 21.62 -23.02 3.99
C VAL A 375 21.12 -23.30 5.41
N SER A 376 20.68 -22.28 6.13
CA SER A 376 20.13 -22.44 7.48
C SER A 376 18.87 -23.32 7.50
N ALA A 377 17.96 -23.12 6.54
CA ALA A 377 16.74 -23.94 6.41
C ALA A 377 17.08 -25.39 6.06
N ALA A 378 18.08 -25.63 5.19
CA ALA A 378 18.52 -26.97 4.85
C ALA A 378 19.17 -27.69 6.04
N ILE A 379 20.09 -27.02 6.75
CA ILE A 379 20.75 -27.58 7.93
C ILE A 379 19.71 -27.86 9.03
N GLY A 380 18.86 -26.89 9.34
CA GLY A 380 17.80 -27.04 10.33
C GLY A 380 16.80 -28.13 9.96
N GLY A 381 16.37 -28.19 8.70
CA GLY A 381 15.46 -29.22 8.19
C GLY A 381 16.06 -30.63 8.26
N ILE A 382 17.32 -30.79 7.86
CA ILE A 382 18.02 -32.09 7.95
C ILE A 382 18.19 -32.51 9.42
N ALA A 383 18.59 -31.61 10.31
CA ALA A 383 18.76 -31.88 11.72
C ALA A 383 17.45 -32.34 12.38
N VAL A 384 16.36 -31.62 12.11
CA VAL A 384 15.01 -31.94 12.60
C VAL A 384 14.52 -33.25 12.00
N ALA A 385 14.68 -33.47 10.71
CA ALA A 385 14.29 -34.75 10.08
C ALA A 385 15.06 -35.94 10.66
N SER A 386 16.37 -35.80 10.83
CA SER A 386 17.23 -36.82 11.42
C SER A 386 16.80 -37.12 12.85
N PHE A 387 16.56 -36.09 13.68
CA PHE A 387 16.07 -36.25 15.03
C PHE A 387 14.72 -36.99 15.08
N MET A 388 13.78 -36.60 14.25
CA MET A 388 12.44 -37.21 14.18
C MET A 388 12.49 -38.67 13.77
N ILE A 389 13.29 -39.03 12.78
CA ILE A 389 13.45 -40.41 12.32
C ILE A 389 14.13 -41.25 13.40
N PHE A 390 15.16 -40.70 14.03
CA PHE A 390 15.88 -41.41 15.08
C PHE A 390 15.03 -41.60 16.35
N ALA A 391 14.31 -40.57 16.80
CA ALA A 391 13.52 -40.59 18.03
C ALA A 391 12.21 -41.37 17.90
N TYR A 392 11.54 -41.31 16.73
CA TYR A 392 10.18 -41.84 16.54
C TYR A 392 10.06 -42.88 15.43
N GLY A 393 11.16 -43.24 14.77
CA GLY A 393 11.16 -44.25 13.70
C GLY A 393 10.19 -43.90 12.57
N LEU A 394 9.31 -44.83 12.20
CA LEU A 394 8.37 -44.64 11.09
C LEU A 394 7.37 -43.49 11.30
N LEU A 395 6.90 -43.30 12.55
CA LEU A 395 6.04 -42.15 12.87
C LEU A 395 6.79 -40.83 12.68
N GLY A 396 8.11 -40.82 12.90
CA GLY A 396 8.98 -39.71 12.61
C GLY A 396 9.08 -39.44 11.10
N VAL A 397 9.14 -40.44 10.24
CA VAL A 397 9.09 -40.29 8.78
C VAL A 397 7.79 -39.62 8.33
N PHE A 398 6.64 -40.06 8.89
CA PHE A 398 5.35 -39.43 8.56
C PHE A 398 5.28 -37.96 9.00
N ALA A 399 5.88 -37.64 10.15
CA ALA A 399 5.99 -36.26 10.63
C ALA A 399 6.85 -35.38 9.67
N VAL A 400 7.98 -35.92 9.19
CA VAL A 400 8.85 -35.21 8.24
C VAL A 400 8.14 -34.97 6.91
N VAL A 401 7.41 -35.98 6.39
CA VAL A 401 6.58 -35.79 5.18
C VAL A 401 5.50 -34.72 5.42
N GLY A 402 4.85 -34.75 6.59
CA GLY A 402 3.88 -33.71 6.97
C GLY A 402 4.49 -32.32 7.01
N ALA A 403 5.72 -32.17 7.56
CA ALA A 403 6.44 -30.90 7.59
C ALA A 403 6.86 -30.43 6.17
N ALA A 404 7.24 -31.33 5.29
CA ALA A 404 7.53 -30.97 3.90
C ALA A 404 6.28 -30.45 3.18
N ILE A 405 5.15 -31.12 3.36
CA ILE A 405 3.86 -30.68 2.79
C ILE A 405 3.39 -29.36 3.42
N HIS A 406 3.66 -29.15 4.71
CA HIS A 406 3.40 -27.87 5.37
C HIS A 406 4.10 -26.70 4.67
N ILE A 407 5.39 -26.84 4.35
CA ILE A 407 6.14 -25.81 3.60
C ILE A 407 5.47 -25.54 2.25
N ILE A 408 5.10 -26.58 1.51
CA ILE A 408 4.41 -26.45 0.22
C ILE A 408 3.12 -25.63 0.38
N PHE A 409 2.31 -25.91 1.39
CA PHE A 409 1.09 -25.16 1.63
C PHE A 409 1.34 -23.70 2.00
N VAL A 410 2.31 -23.41 2.87
CA VAL A 410 2.66 -22.02 3.20
C VAL A 410 3.04 -21.25 1.93
N LEU A 411 3.93 -21.81 1.12
CA LEU A 411 4.37 -21.19 -0.13
C LEU A 411 3.22 -21.05 -1.15
N ALA A 412 2.37 -22.07 -1.27
CA ALA A 412 1.22 -22.04 -2.16
C ALA A 412 0.22 -20.94 -1.79
N ILE A 413 -0.12 -20.83 -0.52
CA ILE A 413 -1.05 -19.81 -0.03
C ILE A 413 -0.45 -18.41 -0.19
N MET A 414 0.85 -18.24 0.11
CA MET A 414 1.55 -16.97 -0.11
C MET A 414 1.53 -16.54 -1.57
N ALA A 415 1.75 -17.47 -2.51
CA ALA A 415 1.70 -17.21 -3.94
C ALA A 415 0.29 -16.75 -4.38
N VAL A 416 -0.76 -17.45 -3.93
CA VAL A 416 -2.16 -17.14 -4.27
C VAL A 416 -2.61 -15.79 -3.71
N ILE A 417 -2.24 -15.46 -2.47
CA ILE A 417 -2.57 -14.17 -1.84
C ILE A 417 -1.73 -13.02 -2.44
N GLY A 418 -0.64 -13.33 -3.17
CA GLY A 418 0.30 -12.33 -3.66
C GLY A 418 1.13 -11.68 -2.55
N SER A 419 1.36 -12.41 -1.45
CA SER A 419 2.13 -11.92 -0.32
C SER A 419 3.62 -11.80 -0.66
N THR A 420 4.27 -10.76 -0.11
CA THR A 420 5.71 -10.56 -0.28
C THR A 420 6.50 -11.34 0.75
N MET A 421 7.48 -12.14 0.27
CA MET A 421 8.44 -12.81 1.13
C MET A 421 9.55 -11.82 1.52
N THR A 422 9.68 -11.57 2.81
CA THR A 422 10.73 -10.72 3.41
C THR A 422 11.74 -11.60 4.14
N LEU A 423 12.90 -11.04 4.53
CA LEU A 423 13.89 -11.77 5.32
C LEU A 423 13.31 -12.30 6.65
N PRO A 424 12.58 -11.50 7.46
CA PRO A 424 11.85 -12.04 8.60
C PRO A 424 10.78 -13.06 8.23
N GLY A 425 10.17 -12.94 7.03
CA GLY A 425 9.22 -13.93 6.52
C GLY A 425 9.87 -15.30 6.31
N ILE A 426 11.11 -15.37 5.80
CA ILE A 426 11.88 -16.61 5.70
C ILE A 426 12.12 -17.18 7.10
N ALA A 427 12.55 -16.35 8.07
CA ALA A 427 12.70 -16.77 9.45
C ALA A 427 11.40 -17.32 10.05
N GLY A 428 10.24 -16.71 9.70
CA GLY A 428 8.92 -17.20 10.07
C GLY A 428 8.62 -18.60 9.51
N ILE A 429 8.98 -18.87 8.25
CA ILE A 429 8.82 -20.21 7.66
C ILE A 429 9.67 -21.23 8.41
N VAL A 430 10.95 -20.92 8.70
CA VAL A 430 11.84 -21.81 9.45
C VAL A 430 11.28 -22.08 10.85
N LEU A 431 10.76 -21.06 11.52
CA LEU A 431 10.11 -21.20 12.82
C LEU A 431 8.89 -22.13 12.74
N THR A 432 8.05 -21.96 11.71
CA THR A 432 6.83 -22.78 11.56
C THR A 432 7.13 -24.23 11.21
N ILE A 433 8.27 -24.55 10.59
CA ILE A 433 8.76 -25.92 10.43
C ILE A 433 8.98 -26.56 11.82
N GLY A 434 9.65 -25.85 12.72
CA GLY A 434 9.83 -26.30 14.12
C GLY A 434 8.50 -26.58 14.82
N MET A 435 7.54 -25.66 14.71
CA MET A 435 6.20 -25.80 15.29
C MET A 435 5.39 -26.94 14.66
N ALA A 436 5.53 -27.18 13.35
CA ALA A 436 4.88 -28.30 12.67
C ALA A 436 5.40 -29.64 13.15
N VAL A 437 6.71 -29.72 13.42
CA VAL A 437 7.33 -30.93 14.02
C VAL A 437 6.93 -31.10 15.47
N ASP A 438 6.90 -30.01 16.26
CA ASP A 438 6.49 -30.05 17.67
C ASP A 438 5.06 -30.61 17.86
N ALA A 439 4.12 -30.22 17.02
CA ALA A 439 2.78 -30.80 17.01
C ALA A 439 2.81 -32.32 16.81
N ASN A 440 3.65 -32.81 15.89
CA ASN A 440 3.81 -34.27 15.68
C ASN A 440 4.56 -34.96 16.83
N VAL A 441 5.53 -34.29 17.47
CA VAL A 441 6.21 -34.76 18.67
C VAL A 441 5.20 -34.99 19.79
N LEU A 442 4.33 -34.03 20.08
CA LEU A 442 3.28 -34.12 21.07
C LEU A 442 2.34 -35.32 20.81
N ILE A 443 1.92 -35.50 19.54
CA ILE A 443 1.11 -36.65 19.15
C ILE A 443 1.85 -37.96 19.41
N ASN A 444 3.11 -38.05 18.98
CA ASN A 444 3.92 -39.25 19.10
C ASN A 444 4.24 -39.62 20.56
N GLU A 445 4.55 -38.60 21.40
CA GLU A 445 4.76 -38.85 22.84
C GLU A 445 3.47 -39.32 23.53
N ARG A 446 2.31 -38.75 23.12
CA ARG A 446 1.03 -39.19 23.66
C ARG A 446 0.71 -40.64 23.26
N ILE A 447 1.00 -41.00 22.00
CA ILE A 447 0.88 -42.41 21.55
C ILE A 447 1.80 -43.32 22.36
N ARG A 448 3.06 -42.89 22.60
CA ARG A 448 4.05 -43.64 23.39
C ARG A 448 3.59 -43.82 24.86
N GLU A 449 3.00 -42.79 25.45
CA GLU A 449 2.43 -42.84 26.80
C GLU A 449 1.28 -43.83 26.90
N GLU A 450 0.36 -43.83 25.95
CA GLU A 450 -0.77 -44.76 25.90
C GLU A 450 -0.33 -46.22 25.67
N LEU A 451 0.72 -46.42 24.86
CA LEU A 451 1.34 -47.74 24.69
C LEU A 451 1.97 -48.25 26.00
N ARG A 452 2.68 -47.37 26.75
CA ARG A 452 3.23 -47.71 28.07
C ARG A 452 2.14 -48.02 29.08
N GLY A 453 0.96 -47.41 28.95
CA GLY A 453 -0.23 -47.70 29.75
C GLY A 453 -0.92 -49.02 29.40
N GLY A 454 -0.35 -49.84 28.49
CA GLY A 454 -0.84 -51.17 28.15
C GLY A 454 -1.97 -51.20 27.11
N ARG A 455 -2.25 -50.12 26.42
CA ARG A 455 -3.24 -50.09 25.32
C ARG A 455 -2.72 -50.82 24.08
N THR A 456 -3.64 -51.36 23.30
CA THR A 456 -3.28 -51.92 21.99
C THR A 456 -2.77 -50.81 21.06
N PRO A 457 -1.85 -51.10 20.11
CA PRO A 457 -1.26 -50.09 19.21
C PRO A 457 -2.30 -49.24 18.49
N ILE A 458 -3.36 -49.85 17.99
CA ILE A 458 -4.44 -49.13 17.28
C ILE A 458 -5.18 -48.17 18.23
N SER A 459 -5.53 -48.63 19.43
CA SER A 459 -6.21 -47.81 20.45
C SER A 459 -5.30 -46.71 20.98
N ALA A 460 -3.99 -46.99 21.15
CA ALA A 460 -3.01 -45.97 21.57
C ALA A 460 -2.85 -44.86 20.56
N ILE A 461 -2.76 -45.19 19.25
CA ILE A 461 -2.71 -44.21 18.17
C ILE A 461 -3.99 -43.34 18.18
N GLU A 462 -5.16 -43.95 18.22
CA GLU A 462 -6.44 -43.19 18.20
C GLU A 462 -6.56 -42.24 19.41
N THR A 463 -6.23 -42.75 20.61
CA THR A 463 -6.27 -41.97 21.85
C THR A 463 -5.21 -40.86 21.84
N GLY A 464 -4.00 -41.16 21.34
CA GLY A 464 -2.91 -40.20 21.21
C GLY A 464 -3.29 -39.00 20.38
N PHE A 465 -3.83 -39.19 19.16
CA PHE A 465 -4.33 -38.12 18.33
C PHE A 465 -5.46 -37.31 18.99
N THR A 466 -6.40 -38.00 19.66
CA THR A 466 -7.56 -37.33 20.27
C THR A 466 -7.14 -36.49 21.49
N ARG A 467 -6.24 -36.97 22.34
CA ARG A 467 -5.78 -36.25 23.52
C ARG A 467 -4.80 -35.13 23.20
N ALA A 468 -3.94 -35.31 22.19
CA ALA A 468 -3.02 -34.27 21.74
C ALA A 468 -3.77 -33.08 21.07
N TYR A 469 -4.96 -33.31 20.52
CA TYR A 469 -5.71 -32.30 19.76
C TYR A 469 -5.95 -31.02 20.56
N GLY A 470 -6.50 -31.14 21.79
CA GLY A 470 -6.79 -29.97 22.63
C GLY A 470 -5.52 -29.16 22.94
N THR A 471 -4.47 -29.82 23.39
CA THR A 471 -3.21 -29.17 23.76
C THR A 471 -2.57 -28.45 22.57
N ILE A 472 -2.58 -29.05 21.38
CA ILE A 472 -2.01 -28.45 20.18
C ILE A 472 -2.83 -27.24 19.76
N ILE A 473 -4.16 -27.34 19.75
CA ILE A 473 -5.02 -26.20 19.37
C ILE A 473 -4.84 -25.04 20.36
N ASP A 474 -4.81 -25.29 21.66
CA ASP A 474 -4.65 -24.25 22.68
C ASP A 474 -3.29 -23.53 22.51
N SER A 475 -2.21 -24.31 22.34
CA SER A 475 -0.87 -23.77 22.10
C SER A 475 -0.80 -22.94 20.78
N GLN A 476 -1.35 -23.46 19.71
CA GLN A 476 -1.31 -22.78 18.40
C GLN A 476 -2.23 -21.56 18.37
N LEU A 477 -3.35 -21.56 19.10
CA LEU A 477 -4.29 -20.43 19.15
C LEU A 477 -3.65 -19.18 19.75
N THR A 478 -2.87 -19.32 20.82
CA THR A 478 -2.17 -18.18 21.44
C THR A 478 -1.18 -17.53 20.47
N THR A 479 -0.40 -18.34 19.76
CA THR A 479 0.56 -17.85 18.77
C THR A 479 -0.15 -17.28 17.52
N PHE A 480 -1.28 -17.87 17.13
CA PHE A 480 -2.12 -17.35 16.03
C PHE A 480 -2.66 -15.96 16.34
N ILE A 481 -3.17 -15.74 17.56
CA ILE A 481 -3.64 -14.41 18.00
C ILE A 481 -2.49 -13.40 17.96
N ALA A 482 -1.31 -13.76 18.46
CA ALA A 482 -0.13 -12.89 18.39
C ALA A 482 0.25 -12.57 16.93
N GLY A 483 0.19 -13.54 16.02
CA GLY A 483 0.38 -13.35 14.58
C GLY A 483 -0.62 -12.38 13.97
N LEU A 484 -1.91 -12.49 14.30
CA LEU A 484 -2.95 -11.58 13.84
C LEU A 484 -2.73 -10.14 14.33
N VAL A 485 -2.36 -9.97 15.60
CA VAL A 485 -2.05 -8.66 16.17
C VAL A 485 -0.85 -8.02 15.44
N MET A 486 0.22 -8.79 15.22
CA MET A 486 1.39 -8.32 14.46
C MET A 486 1.03 -8.01 12.98
N PHE A 487 0.12 -8.76 12.38
CA PHE A 487 -0.35 -8.47 11.01
C PHE A 487 -1.12 -7.14 10.94
N TRP A 488 -1.93 -6.86 11.94
CA TRP A 488 -2.79 -5.67 11.95
C TRP A 488 -2.05 -4.40 12.36
N LEU A 489 -1.18 -4.49 13.38
CA LEU A 489 -0.42 -3.34 13.89
C LEU A 489 0.96 -3.21 13.23
N GLY A 490 1.49 -4.28 12.64
CA GLY A 490 2.81 -4.31 12.03
C GLY A 490 2.88 -3.63 10.67
N SER A 491 4.06 -3.13 10.34
CA SER A 491 4.38 -2.55 9.04
C SER A 491 5.63 -3.20 8.44
N GLY A 492 5.76 -3.14 7.12
CA GLY A 492 6.94 -3.62 6.40
C GLY A 492 7.35 -5.06 6.76
N PRO A 493 8.61 -5.27 7.21
CA PRO A 493 9.15 -6.59 7.52
C PRO A 493 8.39 -7.36 8.61
N ILE A 494 7.87 -6.65 9.64
CA ILE A 494 7.09 -7.26 10.73
C ILE A 494 5.80 -7.88 10.18
N ARG A 495 5.14 -7.21 9.25
CA ARG A 495 3.92 -7.72 8.61
C ARG A 495 4.21 -8.97 7.77
N GLY A 496 5.36 -8.99 7.06
CA GLY A 496 5.79 -10.17 6.31
C GLY A 496 6.00 -11.40 7.21
N PHE A 497 6.67 -11.22 8.36
CA PHE A 497 6.81 -12.26 9.38
C PHE A 497 5.45 -12.72 9.92
N ALA A 498 4.56 -11.80 10.25
CA ALA A 498 3.24 -12.11 10.78
C ALA A 498 2.39 -12.94 9.80
N VAL A 499 2.46 -12.65 8.49
CA VAL A 499 1.77 -13.43 7.45
C VAL A 499 2.29 -14.87 7.43
N THR A 500 3.62 -15.07 7.33
CA THR A 500 4.21 -16.41 7.28
C THR A 500 3.92 -17.20 8.55
N LEU A 501 3.99 -16.56 9.72
CA LEU A 501 3.66 -17.18 11.00
C LEU A 501 2.19 -17.62 11.07
N THR A 502 1.27 -16.73 10.74
CA THR A 502 -0.18 -17.01 10.79
C THR A 502 -0.57 -18.12 9.81
N LEU A 503 -0.10 -18.06 8.56
CA LEU A 503 -0.33 -19.11 7.57
C LEU A 503 0.34 -20.43 7.99
N GLY A 504 1.55 -20.34 8.55
CA GLY A 504 2.27 -21.50 9.06
C GLY A 504 1.51 -22.23 10.16
N ILE A 505 0.94 -21.52 11.12
CA ILE A 505 0.12 -22.11 12.17
C ILE A 505 -1.11 -22.84 11.59
N MET A 506 -1.84 -22.21 10.68
CA MET A 506 -3.01 -22.82 10.05
C MET A 506 -2.64 -24.10 9.31
N THR A 507 -1.57 -24.07 8.54
CA THR A 507 -1.11 -25.23 7.77
C THR A 507 -0.49 -26.31 8.66
N THR A 508 0.16 -25.95 9.77
CA THR A 508 0.66 -26.89 10.78
C THR A 508 -0.47 -27.73 11.37
N VAL A 509 -1.53 -27.09 11.83
CA VAL A 509 -2.70 -27.80 12.37
C VAL A 509 -3.31 -28.71 11.33
N TYR A 510 -3.48 -28.23 10.10
CA TYR A 510 -4.02 -29.03 9.01
C TYR A 510 -3.14 -30.25 8.71
N THR A 511 -1.84 -30.09 8.56
CA THR A 511 -0.92 -31.18 8.19
C THR A 511 -0.77 -32.20 9.30
N ALA A 512 -0.69 -31.80 10.56
CA ALA A 512 -0.57 -32.69 11.68
C ALA A 512 -1.82 -33.59 11.87
N PHE A 513 -3.02 -33.01 11.84
CA PHE A 513 -4.25 -33.78 12.09
C PHE A 513 -4.87 -34.41 10.86
N THR A 514 -4.48 -33.98 9.66
CA THR A 514 -5.07 -34.50 8.42
C THR A 514 -4.08 -35.36 7.67
N ILE A 515 -2.90 -34.84 7.34
CA ILE A 515 -1.95 -35.53 6.48
C ILE A 515 -1.14 -36.57 7.23
N ALA A 516 -0.51 -36.22 8.36
CA ALA A 516 0.26 -37.19 9.15
C ALA A 516 -0.64 -38.33 9.63
N ARG A 517 -1.87 -38.00 10.02
CA ARG A 517 -2.88 -39.00 10.41
C ARG A 517 -3.29 -39.90 9.22
N LEU A 518 -3.48 -39.37 8.03
CA LEU A 518 -3.80 -40.16 6.84
C LEU A 518 -2.69 -41.13 6.50
N LEU A 519 -1.42 -40.72 6.59
CA LEU A 519 -0.27 -41.58 6.37
C LEU A 519 -0.21 -42.74 7.39
N VAL A 520 -0.50 -42.44 8.67
CA VAL A 520 -0.60 -43.47 9.70
C VAL A 520 -1.75 -44.46 9.42
N VAL A 521 -2.91 -43.98 8.97
CA VAL A 521 -4.06 -44.82 8.62
C VAL A 521 -3.71 -45.74 7.44
N TRP A 522 -3.11 -45.21 6.37
CA TRP A 522 -2.69 -46.00 5.22
C TRP A 522 -1.67 -47.06 5.61
N TRP A 523 -0.73 -46.73 6.49
CA TRP A 523 0.22 -47.70 6.98
C TRP A 523 -0.48 -48.82 7.80
N LEU A 524 -1.43 -48.48 8.68
CA LEU A 524 -2.22 -49.45 9.43
C LEU A 524 -3.07 -50.35 8.51
N GLU A 525 -3.69 -49.81 7.50
CA GLU A 525 -4.48 -50.56 6.49
C GLU A 525 -3.59 -51.52 5.68
N ALA A 526 -2.39 -51.11 5.32
CA ALA A 526 -1.43 -51.95 4.62
C ALA A 526 -0.91 -53.11 5.45
N GLN A 527 -0.89 -52.95 6.79
CA GLN A 527 -0.43 -54.00 7.71
C GLN A 527 -1.55 -54.93 8.21
N ARG A 528 -2.79 -54.81 7.76
CA ARG A 528 -3.96 -55.60 8.19
C ARG A 528 -3.78 -57.09 8.15
N THR A 529 -2.79 -57.62 7.40
CA THR A 529 -2.43 -59.03 7.28
C THR A 529 -1.21 -59.46 8.11
N ARG A 530 -0.53 -58.57 8.79
CA ARG A 530 0.64 -58.85 9.64
C ARG A 530 0.37 -58.42 11.09
N LYS A 531 0.88 -59.16 12.06
CA LYS A 531 0.90 -58.74 13.48
C LYS A 531 1.56 -57.37 13.53
N VAL A 532 0.82 -56.34 13.97
CA VAL A 532 1.34 -54.99 14.12
C VAL A 532 2.44 -55.01 15.18
N GLU A 533 3.69 -54.97 14.75
CA GLU A 533 4.81 -54.74 15.66
C GLU A 533 4.81 -53.28 16.07
N PRO A 534 4.98 -52.95 17.35
CA PRO A 534 5.09 -51.57 17.80
C PRO A 534 6.30 -50.90 17.14
N PRO A 535 6.25 -49.56 16.90
CA PRO A 535 7.34 -48.82 16.26
C PRO A 535 8.67 -49.11 16.98
N LEU A 536 9.77 -49.23 16.21
CA LEU A 536 11.10 -49.75 16.57
C LEU A 536 11.74 -49.19 17.85
N SER A 537 11.25 -48.12 18.42
CA SER A 537 11.72 -47.53 19.69
C SER A 537 11.04 -48.07 20.94
N TYR A 538 10.05 -48.99 20.81
CA TYR A 538 9.37 -49.60 21.95
C TYR A 538 10.02 -50.93 22.33
N LYS A 539 10.90 -50.91 23.31
CA LYS A 539 11.24 -52.12 24.09
C LYS A 539 10.31 -52.15 25.31
N PRO A 540 9.37 -53.11 25.41
CA PRO A 540 8.62 -53.26 26.65
C PRO A 540 9.62 -53.51 27.78
N SER A 541 9.57 -52.69 28.85
CA SER A 541 10.35 -52.97 30.05
C SER A 541 9.91 -54.35 30.56
N ALA A 542 10.84 -55.25 30.69
CA ALA A 542 10.60 -56.63 31.07
C ALA A 542 10.14 -56.84 32.54
N THR A 543 9.63 -55.82 33.19
CA THR A 543 9.32 -55.78 34.62
C THR A 543 7.85 -55.54 34.96
N LEU A 544 6.95 -56.21 34.24
CA LEU A 544 5.59 -56.43 34.75
C LEU A 544 5.16 -57.88 34.39
N LYS A 545 5.94 -58.84 34.81
CA LYS A 545 5.40 -60.18 35.03
C LYS A 545 4.44 -60.10 36.18
N ALA A 546 3.21 -60.48 35.90
CA ALA A 546 2.12 -60.68 36.79
C ALA A 546 2.55 -61.17 38.17
N GLY A 547 2.34 -60.34 39.19
CA GLY A 547 2.17 -60.86 40.57
C GLY A 547 0.96 -61.76 40.55
N SER A 548 1.23 -63.07 40.64
CA SER A 548 0.24 -64.09 40.92
C SER A 548 -0.43 -63.77 42.25
N VAL A 549 -1.65 -63.21 42.15
CA VAL A 549 -2.57 -63.32 43.29
C VAL A 549 -3.05 -64.80 43.28
N ARG A 550 -2.54 -65.59 44.16
CA ARG A 550 -3.15 -66.83 44.58
C ARG A 550 -4.10 -66.55 45.75
N PRO A 551 -5.14 -67.42 45.93
CA PRO A 551 -6.38 -67.14 46.61
C PRO A 551 -6.29 -66.95 48.10
#